data_373da20c339648c1e280063d0b68c169
#
_entry.id   373da20c339648c1e280063d0b68c169
#
_cell.length_a   1.000
_cell.length_b   1.000
_cell.length_c   1.000
_cell.angle_alpha   90.00
_cell.angle_beta   90.00
_cell.angle_gamma   90.00
#
_symmetry.space_group_name_H-M   'P 1'
#
loop_
_entity.id
_entity.type
_entity.pdbx_description
1 polymer ?
#
loop_
_entity_poly.entity_id
_entity_poly.type
_entity_poly.pdbx_seq_one_letter_code
_entity_poly.pdbx_strand_id
1 'polypeptide(L)'
;PYRRQRQMCIRDREASDITLLDDSFHSIATAVMWGRSLYKNIQRFIVFQLTINVVALASVLLGAFFGTELPLTVTQMLWVNLIMDTFAAMALASIPPSADVMNEKPRKTDDFIITKAMRKNILGVGFCFLAILMTLIVIIKQMPADLVGQALTQFFTIFVMLQFWNLFNASVFGTNHSVFKDSRHALGMLSVAIIILVGQILIVEFGGKVFRTEPMNFMTWVYIIAGTSFVLWIGEIYRWIKRIQKKD
;
A
#
# COMPACT_ATOMS: atom_id res chain seq x y z
N PRO A 1 -42.83 -25.50 -28.91
CA PRO A 1 -42.57 -25.12 -27.51
C PRO A 1 -41.06 -24.99 -27.20
N TYR A 2 -40.25 -25.99 -27.55
CA TYR A 2 -38.80 -26.00 -27.24
C TYR A 2 -37.99 -24.83 -27.80
N ARG A 3 -38.34 -24.31 -28.97
CA ARG A 3 -37.61 -23.19 -29.58
C ARG A 3 -37.86 -21.86 -28.87
N ARG A 4 -39.06 -21.63 -28.34
CA ARG A 4 -39.41 -20.46 -27.54
C ARG A 4 -38.75 -20.50 -26.15
N GLN A 5 -38.72 -21.66 -25.49
CA GLN A 5 -38.02 -21.84 -24.22
C GLN A 5 -36.52 -21.58 -24.36
N ARG A 6 -35.88 -22.07 -25.42
CA ARG A 6 -34.44 -21.85 -25.68
C ARG A 6 -34.11 -20.37 -25.92
N GLN A 7 -34.98 -19.65 -26.65
CA GLN A 7 -34.82 -18.20 -26.86
C GLN A 7 -35.04 -17.41 -25.59
N MET A 8 -35.97 -17.81 -24.73
CA MET A 8 -36.22 -17.20 -23.43
C MET A 8 -35.02 -17.38 -22.49
N CYS A 9 -34.44 -18.57 -22.38
CA CYS A 9 -33.25 -18.84 -21.60
C CYS A 9 -32.00 -18.08 -22.09
N ILE A 10 -31.85 -17.87 -23.40
CA ILE A 10 -30.75 -17.06 -23.95
C ILE A 10 -30.94 -15.59 -23.57
N ARG A 11 -32.14 -15.05 -23.72
CA ARG A 11 -32.47 -13.66 -23.37
C ARG A 11 -32.33 -13.39 -21.88
N ASP A 12 -32.74 -14.33 -21.02
CA ASP A 12 -32.61 -14.21 -19.58
C ASP A 12 -31.14 -14.22 -19.17
N ARG A 13 -30.30 -15.03 -19.84
CA ARG A 13 -28.86 -15.07 -19.62
C ARG A 13 -28.16 -13.80 -20.09
N GLU A 14 -28.59 -13.22 -21.22
CA GLU A 14 -28.06 -11.95 -21.73
C GLU A 14 -28.50 -10.75 -20.88
N ALA A 15 -29.64 -10.83 -20.21
CA ALA A 15 -30.17 -9.78 -19.33
C ALA A 15 -29.69 -9.87 -17.89
N SER A 16 -28.98 -10.95 -17.52
CA SER A 16 -28.50 -11.17 -16.15
C SER A 16 -27.05 -10.76 -16.00
N ASP A 17 -26.71 -10.08 -14.90
CA ASP A 17 -25.33 -9.74 -14.55
C ASP A 17 -24.49 -10.97 -14.10
N ILE A 18 -25.16 -12.01 -13.58
CA ILE A 18 -24.52 -13.24 -13.10
C ILE A 18 -25.34 -14.44 -13.56
N THR A 19 -24.70 -15.43 -14.15
CA THR A 19 -25.32 -16.70 -14.56
C THR A 19 -24.77 -17.85 -13.71
N LEU A 20 -25.66 -18.57 -13.02
CA LEU A 20 -25.29 -19.78 -12.28
C LEU A 20 -25.22 -20.98 -13.23
N LEU A 21 -24.12 -21.73 -13.15
CA LEU A 21 -23.92 -22.95 -13.97
C LEU A 21 -24.28 -24.22 -13.22
N ASP A 22 -24.30 -24.20 -11.90
CA ASP A 22 -24.48 -25.35 -11.02
C ASP A 22 -25.77 -25.32 -10.20
N ASP A 23 -26.63 -24.29 -10.40
CA ASP A 23 -27.87 -24.06 -9.67
C ASP A 23 -27.72 -24.09 -8.13
N SER A 24 -26.50 -23.83 -7.64
CA SER A 24 -26.15 -23.92 -6.23
C SER A 24 -26.23 -22.56 -5.55
N PHE A 25 -27.01 -22.48 -4.47
CA PHE A 25 -27.05 -21.29 -3.60
C PHE A 25 -25.68 -21.01 -2.94
N HIS A 26 -24.90 -22.05 -2.69
CA HIS A 26 -23.55 -21.94 -2.17
C HIS A 26 -22.64 -21.14 -3.11
N SER A 27 -22.77 -21.32 -4.41
CA SER A 27 -22.00 -20.58 -5.41
C SER A 27 -22.34 -19.10 -5.41
N ILE A 28 -23.62 -18.74 -5.19
CA ILE A 28 -24.02 -17.32 -5.00
C ILE A 28 -23.35 -16.73 -3.76
N ALA A 29 -23.45 -17.41 -2.63
CA ALA A 29 -22.85 -16.94 -1.37
C ALA A 29 -21.32 -16.77 -1.51
N THR A 30 -20.67 -17.74 -2.17
CA THR A 30 -19.23 -17.69 -2.44
C THR A 30 -18.87 -16.52 -3.36
N ALA A 31 -19.62 -16.29 -4.43
CA ALA A 31 -19.41 -15.15 -5.34
C ALA A 31 -19.54 -13.80 -4.61
N VAL A 32 -20.55 -13.65 -3.75
CA VAL A 32 -20.73 -12.44 -2.92
C VAL A 32 -19.55 -12.26 -1.96
N MET A 33 -19.07 -13.31 -1.32
CA MET A 33 -17.90 -13.27 -0.44
C MET A 33 -16.65 -12.81 -1.19
N TRP A 34 -16.41 -13.35 -2.38
CA TRP A 34 -15.28 -12.95 -3.22
C TRP A 34 -15.40 -11.50 -3.68
N GLY A 35 -16.55 -11.05 -4.15
CA GLY A 35 -16.79 -9.67 -4.56
C GLY A 35 -16.56 -8.67 -3.43
N ARG A 36 -17.05 -8.95 -2.23
CA ARG A 36 -16.82 -8.12 -1.04
C ARG A 36 -15.36 -8.09 -0.61
N SER A 37 -14.66 -9.23 -0.70
CA SER A 37 -13.24 -9.33 -0.37
C SER A 37 -12.39 -8.57 -1.38
N LEU A 38 -12.68 -8.70 -2.68
CA LEU A 38 -12.00 -7.95 -3.73
C LEU A 38 -12.16 -6.44 -3.53
N TYR A 39 -13.37 -5.98 -3.21
CA TYR A 39 -13.61 -4.58 -2.91
C TYR A 39 -12.77 -4.07 -1.73
N LYS A 40 -12.60 -4.84 -0.67
CA LYS A 40 -11.71 -4.50 0.44
C LYS A 40 -10.24 -4.45 0.01
N ASN A 41 -9.81 -5.36 -0.84
CA ASN A 41 -8.44 -5.35 -1.37
C ASN A 41 -8.18 -4.09 -2.21
N ILE A 42 -9.16 -3.67 -3.03
CA ILE A 42 -9.10 -2.39 -3.75
C ILE A 42 -8.98 -1.21 -2.78
N GLN A 43 -9.78 -1.19 -1.71
CA GLN A 43 -9.68 -0.12 -0.71
C GLN A 43 -8.32 -0.07 -0.02
N ARG A 44 -7.73 -1.23 0.31
CA ARG A 44 -6.37 -1.33 0.88
C ARG A 44 -5.32 -0.75 -0.07
N PHE A 45 -5.41 -1.12 -1.35
CA PHE A 45 -4.54 -0.57 -2.38
C PHE A 45 -4.70 0.96 -2.51
N ILE A 46 -5.93 1.47 -2.56
CA ILE A 46 -6.19 2.91 -2.66
C ILE A 46 -5.61 3.65 -1.44
N VAL A 47 -5.77 3.13 -0.22
CA VAL A 47 -5.18 3.73 0.99
C VAL A 47 -3.67 3.80 0.87
N PHE A 48 -3.03 2.71 0.46
CA PHE A 48 -1.59 2.65 0.25
C PHE A 48 -1.13 3.67 -0.80
N GLN A 49 -1.71 3.60 -2.00
CA GLN A 49 -1.37 4.42 -3.17
C GLN A 49 -1.54 5.93 -2.90
N LEU A 50 -2.69 6.32 -2.35
CA LEU A 50 -2.93 7.75 -2.07
C LEU A 50 -2.01 8.28 -0.98
N THR A 51 -1.65 7.47 0.01
CA THR A 51 -0.69 7.88 1.04
C THR A 51 0.67 8.18 0.40
N ILE A 52 1.18 7.29 -0.46
CA ILE A 52 2.45 7.49 -1.18
C ILE A 52 2.41 8.76 -2.02
N ASN A 53 1.39 8.92 -2.86
CA ASN A 53 1.30 10.03 -3.80
C ASN A 53 1.17 11.38 -3.08
N VAL A 54 0.38 11.46 -2.01
CA VAL A 54 0.26 12.67 -1.19
C VAL A 54 1.60 13.03 -0.55
N VAL A 55 2.29 12.06 0.03
CA VAL A 55 3.60 12.31 0.68
C VAL A 55 4.65 12.71 -0.35
N ALA A 56 4.74 12.01 -1.47
CA ALA A 56 5.70 12.30 -2.52
C ALA A 56 5.49 13.71 -3.11
N LEU A 57 4.26 14.03 -3.51
CA LEU A 57 3.91 15.33 -4.08
C LEU A 57 4.16 16.46 -3.07
N ALA A 58 3.71 16.29 -1.83
CA ALA A 58 3.91 17.27 -0.78
C ALA A 58 5.40 17.46 -0.44
N SER A 59 6.21 16.40 -0.43
CA SER A 59 7.65 16.49 -0.18
C SER A 59 8.38 17.27 -1.27
N VAL A 60 8.05 17.04 -2.54
CA VAL A 60 8.63 17.76 -3.67
C VAL A 60 8.19 19.23 -3.65
N LEU A 61 6.89 19.49 -3.45
CA LEU A 61 6.34 20.83 -3.42
C LEU A 61 6.95 21.66 -2.27
N LEU A 62 6.94 21.13 -1.06
CA LEU A 62 7.49 21.84 0.11
C LEU A 62 9.01 21.97 0.01
N GLY A 63 9.73 20.97 -0.50
CA GLY A 63 11.15 21.06 -0.77
C GLY A 63 11.49 22.24 -1.69
N ALA A 64 10.70 22.45 -2.75
CA ALA A 64 10.86 23.59 -3.65
C ALA A 64 10.62 24.94 -2.94
N PHE A 65 9.61 25.04 -2.06
CA PHE A 65 9.38 26.26 -1.25
C PHE A 65 10.52 26.55 -0.29
N PHE A 66 11.19 25.54 0.25
CA PHE A 66 12.36 25.72 1.12
C PHE A 66 13.66 26.03 0.34
N GLY A 67 13.60 26.11 -1.00
CA GLY A 67 14.76 26.41 -1.84
C GLY A 67 15.83 25.32 -1.80
N THR A 68 15.43 24.07 -1.56
CA THR A 68 16.32 22.92 -1.66
C THR A 68 16.31 22.37 -3.08
N GLU A 69 17.38 21.69 -3.48
CA GLU A 69 17.34 20.86 -4.68
C GLU A 69 16.18 19.86 -4.58
N LEU A 70 15.64 19.42 -5.74
CA LEU A 70 14.55 18.44 -5.77
C LEU A 70 14.93 17.21 -4.93
N PRO A 71 14.21 16.94 -3.83
CA PRO A 71 14.56 15.86 -2.90
C PRO A 71 14.35 14.48 -3.53
N LEU A 72 13.46 14.40 -4.52
CA LEU A 72 13.21 13.19 -5.32
C LEU A 72 13.32 13.53 -6.81
N THR A 73 14.05 12.71 -7.55
CA THR A 73 14.17 12.82 -9.01
C THR A 73 12.99 12.17 -9.71
N VAL A 74 12.77 12.51 -10.98
CA VAL A 74 11.72 11.90 -11.82
C VAL A 74 11.91 10.38 -11.92
N THR A 75 13.15 9.92 -12.06
CA THR A 75 13.47 8.49 -12.14
C THR A 75 13.17 7.75 -10.85
N GLN A 76 13.44 8.37 -9.69
CA GLN A 76 13.07 7.84 -8.38
C GLN A 76 11.55 7.77 -8.20
N MET A 77 10.83 8.80 -8.65
CA MET A 77 9.35 8.81 -8.63
C MET A 77 8.76 7.74 -9.57
N LEU A 78 9.36 7.52 -10.74
CA LEU A 78 8.96 6.44 -11.64
C LEU A 78 9.19 5.06 -11.02
N TRP A 79 10.31 4.86 -10.32
CA TRP A 79 10.55 3.61 -9.59
C TRP A 79 9.44 3.33 -8.60
N VAL A 80 9.10 4.31 -7.78
CA VAL A 80 8.09 4.15 -6.73
C VAL A 80 6.70 3.94 -7.36
N ASN A 81 6.28 4.82 -8.27
CA ASN A 81 4.92 4.83 -8.78
C ASN A 81 4.66 3.76 -9.85
N LEU A 82 5.66 3.29 -10.58
CA LEU A 82 5.46 2.30 -11.62
C LEU A 82 5.80 0.89 -11.12
N ILE A 83 6.96 0.71 -10.53
CA ILE A 83 7.46 -0.63 -10.21
C ILE A 83 6.99 -1.04 -8.81
N MET A 84 7.29 -0.26 -7.78
CA MET A 84 6.91 -0.58 -6.42
C MET A 84 5.38 -0.67 -6.26
N ASP A 85 4.61 0.24 -6.86
CA ASP A 85 3.15 0.24 -6.79
C ASP A 85 2.54 -0.95 -7.53
N THR A 86 3.12 -1.38 -8.66
CA THR A 86 2.66 -2.58 -9.37
C THR A 86 2.82 -3.84 -8.50
N PHE A 87 3.98 -4.01 -7.87
CA PHE A 87 4.19 -5.14 -6.97
C PHE A 87 3.31 -5.05 -5.72
N ALA A 88 3.13 -3.85 -5.16
CA ALA A 88 2.23 -3.64 -4.04
C ALA A 88 0.77 -3.95 -4.40
N ALA A 89 0.33 -3.55 -5.60
CA ALA A 89 -1.01 -3.88 -6.11
C ALA A 89 -1.20 -5.40 -6.23
N MET A 90 -0.21 -6.11 -6.78
CA MET A 90 -0.24 -7.58 -6.87
C MET A 90 -0.35 -8.24 -5.49
N ALA A 91 0.45 -7.76 -4.52
CA ALA A 91 0.42 -8.27 -3.16
C ALA A 91 -0.94 -8.06 -2.48
N LEU A 92 -1.49 -6.84 -2.60
CA LEU A 92 -2.77 -6.49 -1.98
C LEU A 92 -3.98 -7.14 -2.70
N ALA A 93 -3.90 -7.33 -4.02
CA ALA A 93 -4.95 -8.01 -4.80
C ALA A 93 -5.00 -9.51 -4.50
N SER A 94 -3.87 -10.15 -4.21
CA SER A 94 -3.76 -11.58 -3.93
C SER A 94 -4.22 -12.00 -2.53
N ILE A 95 -4.68 -11.05 -1.69
CA ILE A 95 -5.22 -11.36 -0.37
C ILE A 95 -6.45 -12.25 -0.50
N PRO A 96 -6.47 -13.45 0.11
CA PRO A 96 -7.57 -14.39 -0.02
C PRO A 96 -8.86 -13.83 0.60
N PRO A 97 -10.04 -14.30 0.12
CA PRO A 97 -11.31 -13.89 0.68
C PRO A 97 -11.44 -14.35 2.14
N SER A 98 -12.03 -13.49 2.96
CA SER A 98 -12.31 -13.76 4.37
C SER A 98 -13.81 -13.92 4.59
N ALA A 99 -14.22 -14.94 5.36
CA ALA A 99 -15.62 -15.12 5.75
C ALA A 99 -16.16 -13.93 6.60
N ASP A 100 -15.29 -13.17 7.25
CA ASP A 100 -15.66 -12.02 8.06
C ASP A 100 -16.40 -10.94 7.26
N VAL A 101 -16.17 -10.87 5.94
CA VAL A 101 -16.85 -9.89 5.07
C VAL A 101 -18.35 -10.15 4.95
N MET A 102 -18.80 -11.37 5.21
CA MET A 102 -20.22 -11.73 5.13
C MET A 102 -21.02 -11.18 6.34
N ASN A 103 -20.36 -10.90 7.46
CA ASN A 103 -20.97 -10.31 8.65
C ASN A 103 -21.18 -8.78 8.51
N GLU A 104 -20.66 -8.17 7.44
CA GLU A 104 -20.82 -6.75 7.21
C GLU A 104 -22.10 -6.43 6.49
N LYS A 105 -22.69 -5.26 6.80
CA LYS A 105 -23.90 -4.78 6.14
C LYS A 105 -23.64 -4.58 4.63
N PRO A 106 -24.63 -4.84 3.78
CA PRO A 106 -24.54 -4.51 2.37
C PRO A 106 -24.21 -3.03 2.16
N ARG A 107 -23.37 -2.76 1.18
CA ARG A 107 -23.01 -1.40 0.80
C ARG A 107 -24.16 -0.76 0.00
N LYS A 108 -24.36 0.55 0.16
CA LYS A 108 -25.25 1.31 -0.69
C LYS A 108 -24.56 1.61 -2.02
N THR A 109 -25.34 1.70 -3.09
CA THR A 109 -24.84 1.97 -4.45
C THR A 109 -24.15 3.34 -4.54
N ASP A 110 -24.61 4.31 -3.75
CA ASP A 110 -24.11 5.70 -3.76
C ASP A 110 -22.94 5.95 -2.81
N ASP A 111 -22.45 4.91 -2.11
CA ASP A 111 -21.32 5.06 -1.20
C ASP A 111 -20.01 5.29 -1.95
N PHE A 112 -19.27 6.33 -1.57
CA PHE A 112 -17.93 6.60 -2.12
C PHE A 112 -16.96 5.48 -1.77
N ILE A 113 -16.02 5.18 -2.70
CA ILE A 113 -14.97 4.20 -2.47
C ILE A 113 -14.08 4.63 -1.30
N ILE A 114 -13.75 5.93 -1.24
CA ILE A 114 -12.93 6.49 -0.16
C ILE A 114 -13.82 6.83 1.04
N THR A 115 -13.75 5.98 2.05
CA THR A 115 -14.49 6.17 3.29
C THR A 115 -13.84 7.25 4.19
N LYS A 116 -14.62 7.75 5.17
CA LYS A 116 -14.06 8.68 6.19
C LYS A 116 -12.87 8.08 6.95
N ALA A 117 -12.90 6.78 7.21
CA ALA A 117 -11.80 6.07 7.87
C ALA A 117 -10.54 6.01 7.00
N MET A 118 -10.69 5.74 5.69
CA MET A 118 -9.58 5.78 4.73
C MET A 118 -8.95 7.17 4.68
N ARG A 119 -9.77 8.22 4.52
CA ARG A 119 -9.28 9.61 4.50
C ARG A 119 -8.51 9.98 5.76
N LYS A 120 -9.02 9.62 6.95
CA LYS A 120 -8.33 9.85 8.22
C LYS A 120 -6.99 9.11 8.29
N ASN A 121 -6.93 7.87 7.79
CA ASN A 121 -5.70 7.09 7.74
C ASN A 121 -4.68 7.71 6.77
N ILE A 122 -5.08 8.02 5.54
CA ILE A 122 -4.22 8.62 4.52
C ILE A 122 -3.62 9.94 5.02
N LEU A 123 -4.45 10.83 5.58
CA LEU A 123 -3.98 12.11 6.08
C LEU A 123 -3.11 11.95 7.33
N GLY A 124 -3.47 11.06 8.26
CA GLY A 124 -2.70 10.84 9.49
C GLY A 124 -1.33 10.23 9.23
N VAL A 125 -1.28 9.14 8.47
CA VAL A 125 -0.01 8.48 8.10
C VAL A 125 0.81 9.38 7.17
N GLY A 126 0.14 10.00 6.19
CA GLY A 126 0.77 10.92 5.25
C GLY A 126 1.42 12.13 5.95
N PHE A 127 0.73 12.73 6.91
CA PHE A 127 1.29 13.83 7.71
C PHE A 127 2.50 13.39 8.53
N CYS A 128 2.43 12.21 9.15
CA CYS A 128 3.56 11.67 9.92
C CYS A 128 4.80 11.47 9.02
N PHE A 129 4.62 10.85 7.85
CA PHE A 129 5.72 10.64 6.91
C PHE A 129 6.27 11.95 6.38
N LEU A 130 5.38 12.88 6.03
CA LEU A 130 5.77 14.19 5.56
C LEU A 130 6.59 14.95 6.62
N ALA A 131 6.19 14.90 7.88
CA ALA A 131 6.93 15.54 8.97
C ALA A 131 8.35 14.97 9.10
N ILE A 132 8.51 13.64 9.00
CA ILE A 132 9.83 12.99 9.03
C ILE A 132 10.68 13.46 7.84
N LEU A 133 10.12 13.41 6.63
CA LEU A 133 10.84 13.76 5.41
C LEU A 133 11.21 15.26 5.38
N MET A 134 10.32 16.12 5.85
CA MET A 134 10.62 17.56 5.94
C MET A 134 11.72 17.85 6.97
N THR A 135 11.74 17.14 8.09
CA THR A 135 12.85 17.23 9.05
C THR A 135 14.18 16.85 8.41
N LEU A 136 14.19 15.75 7.63
CA LEU A 136 15.39 15.34 6.89
C LEU A 136 15.83 16.38 5.86
N ILE A 137 14.90 16.98 5.11
CA ILE A 137 15.22 18.06 4.15
C ILE A 137 15.87 19.23 4.85
N VAL A 138 15.37 19.65 6.01
CA VAL A 138 15.96 20.76 6.78
C VAL A 138 17.38 20.41 7.26
N ILE A 139 17.61 19.16 7.68
CA ILE A 139 18.95 18.68 8.07
C ILE A 139 19.88 18.66 6.86
N ILE A 140 19.45 18.13 5.73
CA ILE A 140 20.26 18.06 4.49
C ILE A 140 20.68 19.44 4.03
N LYS A 141 19.81 20.45 4.16
CA LYS A 141 20.11 21.83 3.79
C LYS A 141 21.28 22.44 4.59
N GLN A 142 21.54 21.94 5.79
CA GLN A 142 22.61 22.42 6.67
C GLN A 142 23.91 21.61 6.49
N MET A 143 23.90 20.56 5.66
CA MET A 143 25.07 19.72 5.44
C MET A 143 26.06 20.34 4.48
N PRO A 144 27.37 20.03 4.60
CA PRO A 144 28.39 20.38 3.62
C PRO A 144 28.07 19.76 2.25
N ALA A 145 28.43 20.47 1.18
CA ALA A 145 28.09 20.11 -0.20
C ALA A 145 28.60 18.71 -0.63
N ASP A 146 29.69 18.26 -0.07
CA ASP A 146 30.29 16.93 -0.30
C ASP A 146 29.44 15.77 0.25
N LEU A 147 28.61 16.02 1.27
CA LEU A 147 27.75 15.02 1.90
C LEU A 147 26.30 15.03 1.37
N VAL A 148 25.91 16.03 0.60
CA VAL A 148 24.53 16.18 0.11
C VAL A 148 24.10 15.01 -0.78
N GLY A 149 24.98 14.49 -1.64
CA GLY A 149 24.68 13.36 -2.52
C GLY A 149 24.28 12.10 -1.74
N GLN A 150 25.08 11.74 -0.74
CA GLN A 150 24.78 10.62 0.15
C GLN A 150 23.51 10.85 0.97
N ALA A 151 23.32 12.07 1.48
CA ALA A 151 22.14 12.42 2.26
C ALA A 151 20.85 12.35 1.43
N LEU A 152 20.86 12.74 0.17
CA LEU A 152 19.73 12.60 -0.75
C LEU A 152 19.45 11.13 -1.09
N THR A 153 20.49 10.30 -1.19
CA THR A 153 20.31 8.85 -1.36
C THR A 153 19.66 8.22 -0.13
N GLN A 154 20.09 8.62 1.06
CA GLN A 154 19.46 8.19 2.31
C GLN A 154 18.02 8.67 2.42
N PHE A 155 17.74 9.91 2.04
CA PHE A 155 16.38 10.47 1.99
C PHE A 155 15.46 9.63 1.09
N PHE A 156 15.89 9.34 -0.14
CA PHE A 156 15.13 8.48 -1.06
C PHE A 156 14.92 7.08 -0.47
N THR A 157 15.95 6.49 0.13
CA THR A 157 15.83 5.16 0.74
C THR A 157 14.89 5.16 1.95
N ILE A 158 14.94 6.18 2.80
CA ILE A 158 14.02 6.33 3.93
C ILE A 158 12.59 6.48 3.41
N PHE A 159 12.36 7.30 2.37
CA PHE A 159 11.05 7.44 1.75
C PHE A 159 10.50 6.09 1.28
N VAL A 160 11.28 5.30 0.57
CA VAL A 160 10.86 3.96 0.10
C VAL A 160 10.64 3.00 1.27
N MET A 161 11.50 3.01 2.30
CA MET A 161 11.34 2.13 3.46
C MET A 161 10.13 2.47 4.33
N LEU A 162 9.76 3.75 4.46
CA LEU A 162 8.51 4.13 5.12
C LEU A 162 7.29 3.54 4.40
N GLN A 163 7.29 3.58 3.07
CA GLN A 163 6.22 2.99 2.26
C GLN A 163 6.25 1.47 2.30
N PHE A 164 7.44 0.87 2.29
CA PHE A 164 7.63 -0.56 2.44
C PHE A 164 6.93 -1.10 3.71
N TRP A 165 7.17 -0.48 4.86
CA TRP A 165 6.51 -0.85 6.11
C TRP A 165 5.02 -0.52 6.12
N ASN A 166 4.63 0.58 5.45
CA ASN A 166 3.23 0.95 5.29
C ASN A 166 2.43 -0.05 4.45
N LEU A 167 3.07 -0.75 3.49
CA LEU A 167 2.44 -1.82 2.71
C LEU A 167 1.85 -2.92 3.62
N PHE A 168 2.60 -3.33 4.63
CA PHE A 168 2.12 -4.30 5.61
C PHE A 168 0.95 -3.76 6.44
N ASN A 169 0.98 -2.50 6.84
CA ASN A 169 -0.14 -1.88 7.55
C ASN A 169 -1.39 -1.75 6.67
N ALA A 170 -1.20 -1.41 5.39
CA ALA A 170 -2.29 -1.31 4.42
C ALA A 170 -2.95 -2.67 4.15
N SER A 171 -2.19 -3.77 4.14
CA SER A 171 -2.72 -5.12 3.88
C SER A 171 -3.78 -5.56 4.88
N VAL A 172 -3.71 -5.08 6.11
CA VAL A 172 -4.68 -5.37 7.19
C VAL A 172 -5.62 -4.20 7.47
N PHE A 173 -5.61 -3.17 6.62
CA PHE A 173 -6.54 -2.04 6.77
C PHE A 173 -8.00 -2.50 6.78
N GLY A 174 -8.79 -1.94 7.68
CA GLY A 174 -10.20 -2.32 7.85
C GLY A 174 -10.41 -3.61 8.64
N THR A 175 -9.35 -4.27 9.11
CA THR A 175 -9.42 -5.43 10.01
C THR A 175 -8.77 -5.13 11.36
N ASN A 176 -9.11 -5.94 12.37
CA ASN A 176 -8.43 -5.88 13.67
C ASN A 176 -7.35 -6.99 13.80
N HIS A 177 -7.03 -7.68 12.70
CA HIS A 177 -6.04 -8.76 12.73
C HIS A 177 -4.61 -8.18 12.72
N SER A 178 -3.67 -8.96 13.26
CA SER A 178 -2.24 -8.67 13.12
C SER A 178 -1.78 -9.00 11.70
N VAL A 179 -0.77 -8.29 11.20
CA VAL A 179 -0.09 -8.61 9.94
C VAL A 179 0.44 -10.05 9.94
N PHE A 180 0.82 -10.57 11.11
CA PHE A 180 1.46 -11.89 11.26
C PHE A 180 0.48 -13.05 11.48
N LYS A 181 -0.85 -12.79 11.50
CA LYS A 181 -1.83 -13.83 11.88
C LYS A 181 -2.00 -14.93 10.83
N ASP A 182 -1.89 -14.60 9.55
CA ASP A 182 -2.16 -15.53 8.43
C ASP A 182 -0.88 -15.86 7.66
N SER A 183 -0.30 -17.05 7.91
CA SER A 183 0.98 -17.46 7.33
C SER A 183 0.97 -17.55 5.79
N ARG A 184 -0.13 -17.99 5.17
CA ARG A 184 -0.24 -18.06 3.69
C ARG A 184 -0.29 -16.67 3.06
N HIS A 185 -0.96 -15.74 3.73
CA HIS A 185 -1.03 -14.35 3.31
C HIS A 185 0.32 -13.65 3.52
N ALA A 186 0.98 -13.96 4.63
CA ALA A 186 2.31 -13.43 4.94
C ALA A 186 3.35 -13.83 3.88
N LEU A 187 3.31 -15.04 3.33
CA LEU A 187 4.26 -15.49 2.29
C LEU A 187 4.13 -14.69 0.98
N GLY A 188 2.93 -14.45 0.49
CA GLY A 188 2.71 -13.62 -0.70
C GLY A 188 3.17 -12.17 -0.52
N MET A 189 2.84 -11.58 0.62
CA MET A 189 3.31 -10.23 0.99
C MET A 189 4.84 -10.19 1.17
N LEU A 190 5.42 -11.22 1.79
CA LEU A 190 6.86 -11.29 2.03
C LEU A 190 7.65 -11.42 0.73
N SER A 191 7.17 -12.22 -0.23
CA SER A 191 7.84 -12.36 -1.53
C SER A 191 7.89 -11.03 -2.28
N VAL A 192 6.78 -10.29 -2.31
CA VAL A 192 6.75 -8.95 -2.92
C VAL A 192 7.62 -7.97 -2.15
N ALA A 193 7.60 -8.02 -0.84
CA ALA A 193 8.45 -7.18 0.00
C ALA A 193 9.95 -7.42 -0.28
N ILE A 194 10.35 -8.67 -0.43
CA ILE A 194 11.74 -9.03 -0.81
C ILE A 194 12.09 -8.48 -2.19
N ILE A 195 11.20 -8.59 -3.18
CA ILE A 195 11.41 -8.04 -4.52
C ILE A 195 11.62 -6.52 -4.46
N ILE A 196 10.79 -5.81 -3.73
CA ILE A 196 10.90 -4.35 -3.55
C ILE A 196 12.23 -4.00 -2.86
N LEU A 197 12.59 -4.71 -1.80
CA LEU A 197 13.83 -4.47 -1.07
C LEU A 197 15.06 -4.74 -1.92
N VAL A 198 15.10 -5.86 -2.64
CA VAL A 198 16.20 -6.18 -3.56
C VAL A 198 16.29 -5.15 -4.67
N GLY A 199 15.15 -4.77 -5.27
CA GLY A 199 15.11 -3.71 -6.29
C GLY A 199 15.64 -2.38 -5.77
N GLN A 200 15.28 -1.99 -4.53
CA GLN A 200 15.77 -0.76 -3.90
C GLN A 200 17.30 -0.83 -3.68
N ILE A 201 17.82 -1.96 -3.20
CA ILE A 201 19.26 -2.15 -3.03
C ILE A 201 19.98 -2.04 -4.38
N LEU A 202 19.47 -2.69 -5.42
CA LEU A 202 20.07 -2.64 -6.76
C LEU A 202 20.10 -1.20 -7.31
N ILE A 203 19.03 -0.44 -7.13
CA ILE A 203 18.97 0.96 -7.58
C ILE A 203 19.95 1.84 -6.82
N VAL A 204 20.06 1.68 -5.52
CA VAL A 204 20.95 2.50 -4.70
C VAL A 204 22.42 2.18 -5.01
N GLU A 205 22.78 0.89 -5.15
CA GLU A 205 24.15 0.48 -5.36
C GLU A 205 24.63 0.64 -6.82
N PHE A 206 23.73 0.44 -7.80
CA PHE A 206 24.08 0.42 -9.23
C PHE A 206 23.42 1.52 -10.06
N GLY A 207 22.46 2.25 -9.52
CA GLY A 207 21.68 3.26 -10.24
C GLY A 207 22.46 4.52 -10.59
N GLY A 208 23.46 4.90 -9.79
CA GLY A 208 24.41 5.97 -10.05
C GLY A 208 23.72 7.26 -10.56
N LYS A 209 24.21 7.79 -11.69
CA LYS A 209 23.72 9.04 -12.27
C LYS A 209 22.25 8.99 -12.71
N VAL A 210 21.73 7.82 -13.11
CA VAL A 210 20.36 7.68 -13.61
C VAL A 210 19.35 7.93 -12.48
N PHE A 211 19.62 7.36 -11.31
CA PHE A 211 18.77 7.52 -10.13
C PHE A 211 19.30 8.58 -9.15
N ARG A 212 20.43 9.24 -9.48
CA ARG A 212 21.09 10.18 -8.58
C ARG A 212 21.32 9.55 -7.19
N THR A 213 21.88 8.34 -7.19
CA THR A 213 22.18 7.56 -5.99
C THR A 213 23.67 7.32 -5.85
N GLU A 214 24.13 7.26 -4.61
CA GLU A 214 25.48 6.87 -4.23
C GLU A 214 25.44 5.59 -3.41
N PRO A 215 26.38 4.65 -3.60
CA PRO A 215 26.44 3.43 -2.80
C PRO A 215 26.49 3.73 -1.31
N MET A 216 25.75 2.94 -0.53
CA MET A 216 25.66 3.12 0.91
C MET A 216 26.39 2.01 1.67
N ASN A 217 26.97 2.35 2.82
CA ASN A 217 27.54 1.38 3.73
C ASN A 217 26.45 0.44 4.29
N PHE A 218 26.79 -0.84 4.49
CA PHE A 218 25.89 -1.84 5.08
C PHE A 218 25.26 -1.38 6.40
N MET A 219 26.01 -0.72 7.29
CA MET A 219 25.47 -0.20 8.54
C MET A 219 24.40 0.88 8.33
N THR A 220 24.53 1.71 7.31
CA THR A 220 23.52 2.72 6.94
C THR A 220 22.21 2.05 6.54
N TRP A 221 22.26 0.97 5.75
CA TRP A 221 21.10 0.14 5.42
C TRP A 221 20.41 -0.41 6.66
N VAL A 222 21.19 -0.98 7.59
CA VAL A 222 20.63 -1.51 8.85
C VAL A 222 19.94 -0.42 9.66
N TYR A 223 20.55 0.76 9.79
CA TYR A 223 19.95 1.89 10.51
C TYR A 223 18.66 2.40 9.86
N ILE A 224 18.62 2.50 8.53
CA ILE A 224 17.43 2.95 7.81
C ILE A 224 16.30 1.92 7.94
N ILE A 225 16.58 0.63 7.71
CA ILE A 225 15.57 -0.43 7.80
C ILE A 225 15.02 -0.53 9.23
N ALA A 226 15.90 -0.58 10.23
CA ALA A 226 15.50 -0.66 11.63
C ALA A 226 14.79 0.62 12.09
N GLY A 227 15.34 1.79 11.73
CA GLY A 227 14.76 3.08 12.10
C GLY A 227 13.37 3.31 11.52
N THR A 228 13.13 2.91 10.26
CA THR A 228 11.82 3.08 9.61
C THR A 228 10.80 2.00 10.02
N SER A 229 11.23 0.89 10.62
CA SER A 229 10.34 -0.21 11.05
C SER A 229 9.32 0.21 12.11
N PHE A 230 9.52 1.32 12.80
CA PHE A 230 8.55 1.86 13.77
C PHE A 230 7.15 2.04 13.17
N VAL A 231 7.05 2.29 11.86
CA VAL A 231 5.78 2.41 11.13
C VAL A 231 4.94 1.14 11.28
N LEU A 232 5.56 -0.03 11.13
CA LEU A 232 4.90 -1.32 11.31
C LEU A 232 4.44 -1.51 12.76
N TRP A 233 5.33 -1.23 13.70
CA TRP A 233 5.08 -1.44 15.12
C TRP A 233 4.00 -0.51 15.68
N ILE A 234 3.97 0.76 15.29
CA ILE A 234 2.88 1.67 15.64
C ILE A 234 1.53 1.13 15.14
N GLY A 235 1.48 0.63 13.91
CA GLY A 235 0.29 0.01 13.36
C GLY A 235 -0.15 -1.23 14.15
N GLU A 236 0.78 -2.09 14.57
CA GLU A 236 0.49 -3.28 15.38
C GLU A 236 -0.01 -2.91 16.79
N ILE A 237 0.65 -1.96 17.46
CA ILE A 237 0.24 -1.47 18.79
C ILE A 237 -1.18 -0.88 18.71
N TYR A 238 -1.48 -0.06 17.70
CA TYR A 238 -2.82 0.50 17.50
C TYR A 238 -3.89 -0.60 17.35
N ARG A 239 -3.62 -1.63 16.55
CA ARG A 239 -4.53 -2.77 16.35
C ARG A 239 -4.67 -3.62 17.61
N TRP A 240 -3.58 -3.78 18.39
CA TRP A 240 -3.58 -4.49 19.64
C TRP A 240 -4.47 -3.79 20.69
N ILE A 241 -4.32 -2.47 20.85
CA ILE A 241 -5.17 -1.66 21.76
C ILE A 241 -6.64 -1.78 21.35
N LYS A 242 -6.94 -1.66 20.06
CA LYS A 242 -8.32 -1.77 19.56
C LYS A 242 -8.93 -3.15 19.73
N ARG A 243 -8.12 -4.21 19.77
CA ARG A 243 -8.57 -5.58 20.09
C ARG A 243 -8.96 -5.73 21.55
N ILE A 244 -8.23 -5.11 22.46
CA ILE A 244 -8.53 -5.12 23.89
C ILE A 244 -9.85 -4.39 24.15
N GLN A 245 -10.00 -3.18 23.63
CA GLN A 245 -11.22 -2.37 23.80
C GLN A 245 -12.50 -3.00 23.21
N LYS A 246 -12.38 -3.98 22.33
CA LYS A 246 -13.56 -4.67 21.75
C LYS A 246 -13.92 -5.95 22.51
N LYS A 247 -13.11 -6.36 23.50
CA LYS A 247 -13.35 -7.52 24.35
C LYS A 247 -14.12 -7.16 25.63
N ASP A 248 -14.06 -5.89 26.03
CA ASP A 248 -14.87 -5.28 27.06
C ASP A 248 -16.17 -4.72 26.43
#